data_4ae7b8f3a4681e64e0c2d96a52495306
#
_entry.id   4ae7b8f3a4681e64e0c2d96a52495306
#
_cell.length_a   1.000
_cell.length_b   1.000
_cell.length_c   1.000
_cell.angle_alpha   90.00
_cell.angle_beta   90.00
_cell.angle_gamma   90.00
#
_symmetry.space_group_name_H-M   'P 1'
#
loop_
_entity.id
_entity.type
_entity.pdbx_description
1 polymer ?
#
loop_
_entity_poly.entity_id
_entity_poly.type
_entity_poly.pdbx_seq_one_letter_code
_entity_poly.pdbx_strand_id
1 'polypeptide(L)'
;LSLRLKRVRKKVLILTYYWPPAGGPGVQRWLKFVKYLPEFNIQPIVFVPENANYPIIDKTLSVEVSKDLELVKLPITEPYTFARFFSKGKTNTISRGIINENKKQSLIEKLLLFIRGNFFIPDARVGWVKPATSFLLDYIKNNNIETIITTGPPHSIHLIGLNLKQKLGLKWLADFRDPWTTIGYHKQLKLTKTSQQKHKALEKQVLTKANQIIVTSSVTKQEFQQITHKPIAVITNGYDNETSQVVTMDSKFSLAHIGSFLAKRNPEILWKALSELIKENDDFKTDFQLNLVGFVSENILESIKKYNLINYVNKVGYISHLESIKFQKKVSGIVVNRNRF
;
A
#
# COMPACT_ATOMS: atom_id res chain seq x y z
N LEU A 1 -6.90 46.97 13.01
CA LEU A 1 -6.09 46.30 11.97
C LEU A 1 -5.14 45.31 12.67
N SER A 2 -5.60 44.09 12.89
CA SER A 2 -4.75 43.00 13.42
C SER A 2 -3.89 42.48 12.29
N LEU A 3 -2.63 42.89 12.26
CA LEU A 3 -1.61 42.21 11.50
C LEU A 3 -1.47 40.78 12.05
N ARG A 4 -2.21 39.83 11.48
CA ARG A 4 -1.91 38.38 11.64
C ARG A 4 -0.53 38.16 11.02
N LEU A 5 0.51 38.19 11.84
CA LEU A 5 1.82 37.68 11.47
C LEU A 5 1.60 36.28 10.86
N LYS A 6 1.82 36.15 9.55
CA LYS A 6 1.81 34.82 8.88
C LYS A 6 2.87 33.99 9.58
N ARG A 7 2.48 33.12 10.51
CA ARG A 7 3.40 32.14 11.09
C ARG A 7 4.06 31.40 9.95
N VAL A 8 5.37 31.49 9.85
CA VAL A 8 6.16 30.72 8.86
C VAL A 8 5.87 29.26 9.10
N ARG A 9 5.26 28.60 8.12
CA ARG A 9 4.95 27.17 8.19
C ARG A 9 6.25 26.37 8.22
N LYS A 10 6.30 25.35 9.07
CA LYS A 10 7.44 24.45 9.13
C LYS A 10 7.46 23.54 7.90
N LYS A 11 8.53 23.60 7.10
CA LYS A 11 8.70 22.72 5.94
C LYS A 11 8.99 21.29 6.38
N VAL A 12 8.30 20.31 5.78
CA VAL A 12 8.51 18.88 6.01
C VAL A 12 8.58 18.19 4.64
N LEU A 13 9.69 17.53 4.36
CA LEU A 13 9.89 16.76 3.13
C LEU A 13 9.41 15.31 3.33
N ILE A 14 8.47 14.90 2.52
CA ILE A 14 7.84 13.57 2.55
C ILE A 14 8.34 12.76 1.37
N LEU A 15 9.09 11.70 1.63
CA LEU A 15 9.60 10.78 0.63
C LEU A 15 8.63 9.61 0.47
N THR A 16 8.05 9.47 -0.70
CA THR A 16 7.15 8.35 -1.03
C THR A 16 7.40 7.84 -2.43
N TYR A 17 7.20 6.55 -2.65
CA TYR A 17 7.23 5.96 -3.99
C TYR A 17 5.87 6.04 -4.66
N TYR A 18 4.79 5.79 -3.90
CA TYR A 18 3.43 5.78 -4.43
C TYR A 18 2.77 7.14 -4.24
N TRP A 19 2.46 7.80 -5.35
CA TRP A 19 1.79 9.09 -5.41
C TRP A 19 0.84 9.12 -6.63
N PRO A 20 -0.24 9.92 -6.64
CA PRO A 20 -1.08 10.04 -7.82
C PRO A 20 -0.26 10.28 -9.10
N PRO A 21 -0.57 9.58 -10.23
CA PRO A 21 -1.78 8.80 -10.51
C PRO A 21 -1.76 7.33 -10.05
N ALA A 22 -0.83 6.91 -9.19
CA ALA A 22 -0.90 5.59 -8.59
C ALA A 22 -2.18 5.44 -7.77
N GLY A 23 -2.75 4.23 -7.74
CA GLY A 23 -3.91 3.88 -6.92
C GLY A 23 -3.55 3.03 -5.71
N GLY A 24 -4.54 2.84 -4.85
CA GLY A 24 -4.47 1.96 -3.68
C GLY A 24 -4.27 2.67 -2.33
N PRO A 25 -4.41 1.92 -1.21
CA PRO A 25 -4.48 2.50 0.14
C PRO A 25 -3.21 3.28 0.53
N GLY A 26 -2.05 2.83 0.03
CA GLY A 26 -0.77 3.49 0.33
C GLY A 26 -0.64 4.89 -0.25
N VAL A 27 -1.32 5.17 -1.37
CA VAL A 27 -1.40 6.51 -1.97
C VAL A 27 -2.35 7.38 -1.17
N GLN A 28 -3.55 6.88 -0.89
CA GLN A 28 -4.61 7.63 -0.20
C GLN A 28 -4.15 8.14 1.17
N ARG A 29 -3.45 7.30 1.95
CA ARG A 29 -2.91 7.67 3.25
C ARG A 29 -2.11 8.98 3.19
N TRP A 30 -1.10 9.05 2.34
CA TRP A 30 -0.22 10.22 2.29
C TRP A 30 -0.82 11.37 1.51
N LEU A 31 -1.67 11.12 0.51
CA LEU A 31 -2.45 12.15 -0.15
C LEU A 31 -3.33 12.92 0.85
N LYS A 32 -4.03 12.19 1.73
CA LYS A 32 -4.87 12.79 2.77
C LYS A 32 -4.04 13.48 3.86
N PHE A 33 -2.95 12.89 4.33
CA PHE A 33 -2.09 13.57 5.30
C PHE A 33 -1.52 14.87 4.74
N VAL A 34 -1.02 14.87 3.50
CA VAL A 34 -0.51 16.07 2.83
C VAL A 34 -1.59 17.14 2.70
N LYS A 35 -2.84 16.77 2.42
CA LYS A 35 -3.98 17.68 2.35
C LYS A 35 -4.21 18.43 3.67
N TYR A 36 -4.11 17.74 4.82
CA TYR A 36 -4.44 18.30 6.13
C TYR A 36 -3.25 18.89 6.89
N LEU A 37 -2.01 18.56 6.56
CA LEU A 37 -0.80 19.09 7.23
C LEU A 37 -0.75 20.62 7.30
N PRO A 38 -1.21 21.39 6.29
CA PRO A 38 -1.25 22.86 6.36
C PRO A 38 -2.11 23.43 7.50
N GLU A 39 -3.15 22.72 7.94
CA GLU A 39 -3.99 23.10 9.07
C GLU A 39 -3.23 23.10 10.40
N PHE A 40 -2.13 22.33 10.46
CA PHE A 40 -1.23 22.21 11.61
C PHE A 40 0.04 23.08 11.47
N ASN A 41 0.02 24.11 10.62
CA ASN A 41 1.16 24.97 10.31
C ASN A 41 2.38 24.23 9.73
N ILE A 42 2.16 23.13 9.02
CA ILE A 42 3.16 22.38 8.30
C ILE A 42 3.01 22.63 6.81
N GLN A 43 4.10 22.96 6.14
CA GLN A 43 4.19 23.02 4.69
C GLN A 43 4.76 21.68 4.18
N PRO A 44 3.94 20.79 3.61
CA PRO A 44 4.42 19.57 3.02
C PRO A 44 5.13 19.85 1.70
N ILE A 45 6.24 19.16 1.47
CA ILE A 45 6.94 19.02 0.19
C ILE A 45 7.01 17.53 -0.09
N VAL A 46 6.59 17.09 -1.26
CA VAL A 46 6.52 15.66 -1.57
C VAL A 46 7.57 15.30 -2.60
N PHE A 47 8.42 14.32 -2.28
CA PHE A 47 9.44 13.78 -3.18
C PHE A 47 9.02 12.41 -3.68
N VAL A 48 8.98 12.24 -5.01
CA VAL A 48 8.49 11.05 -5.71
C VAL A 48 9.38 10.67 -6.89
N PRO A 49 9.34 9.41 -7.34
CA PRO A 49 9.93 9.07 -8.64
C PRO A 49 9.12 9.71 -9.78
N GLU A 50 9.81 10.18 -10.82
CA GLU A 50 9.18 10.83 -11.98
C GLU A 50 8.50 9.83 -12.91
N ASN A 51 9.17 8.70 -13.19
CA ASN A 51 8.80 7.72 -14.21
C ASN A 51 8.56 6.32 -13.63
N ALA A 52 7.97 6.26 -12.41
CA ALA A 52 7.69 4.99 -11.74
C ALA A 52 6.65 4.14 -12.50
N ASN A 53 6.87 2.83 -12.49
CA ASN A 53 5.91 1.88 -13.04
C ASN A 53 4.94 1.42 -11.94
N TYR A 54 3.81 2.10 -11.82
CA TYR A 54 2.80 1.76 -10.82
C TYR A 54 1.94 0.56 -11.25
N PRO A 55 1.72 -0.42 -10.36
CA PRO A 55 0.91 -1.61 -10.69
C PRO A 55 -0.59 -1.32 -10.80
N ILE A 56 -1.04 -0.24 -10.20
CA ILE A 56 -2.42 0.24 -10.21
C ILE A 56 -2.40 1.72 -10.52
N ILE A 57 -3.22 2.16 -11.47
CA ILE A 57 -3.40 3.56 -11.84
C ILE A 57 -4.83 3.98 -11.50
N ASP A 58 -4.95 5.07 -10.75
CA ASP A 58 -6.21 5.74 -10.46
C ASP A 58 -6.06 7.25 -10.69
N LYS A 59 -6.46 7.69 -11.87
CA LYS A 59 -6.34 9.11 -12.26
C LYS A 59 -7.27 10.02 -11.45
N THR A 60 -8.31 9.47 -10.82
CA THR A 60 -9.26 10.26 -10.01
C THR A 60 -8.58 10.85 -8.78
N LEU A 61 -7.58 10.18 -8.22
CA LEU A 61 -6.80 10.70 -7.10
C LEU A 61 -5.93 11.91 -7.45
N SER A 62 -5.60 12.10 -8.73
CA SER A 62 -4.80 13.28 -9.16
C SER A 62 -5.55 14.60 -8.97
N VAL A 63 -6.87 14.58 -8.97
CA VAL A 63 -7.70 15.78 -8.77
C VAL A 63 -7.62 16.28 -7.32
N GLU A 64 -7.30 15.38 -6.38
CA GLU A 64 -7.19 15.71 -4.97
C GLU A 64 -5.84 16.35 -4.60
N VAL A 65 -4.85 16.29 -5.49
CA VAL A 65 -3.54 16.91 -5.25
C VAL A 65 -3.70 18.43 -5.34
N SER A 66 -3.36 19.14 -4.24
CA SER A 66 -3.39 20.60 -4.23
C SER A 66 -2.47 21.17 -5.31
N LYS A 67 -2.93 22.19 -6.02
CA LYS A 67 -2.13 22.93 -7.02
C LYS A 67 -0.93 23.65 -6.40
N ASP A 68 -1.03 24.01 -5.13
CA ASP A 68 0.01 24.71 -4.38
C ASP A 68 1.03 23.76 -3.74
N LEU A 69 0.87 22.43 -3.92
CA LEU A 69 1.79 21.45 -3.37
C LEU A 69 3.10 21.44 -4.15
N GLU A 70 4.19 21.66 -3.44
CA GLU A 70 5.53 21.48 -4.00
C GLU A 70 5.83 19.99 -4.19
N LEU A 71 5.91 19.57 -5.45
CA LEU A 71 6.15 18.19 -5.86
C LEU A 71 7.51 18.08 -6.54
N VAL A 72 8.45 17.47 -5.85
CA VAL A 72 9.84 17.25 -6.31
C VAL A 72 9.95 15.87 -6.93
N LYS A 73 10.48 15.78 -8.15
CA LYS A 73 10.56 14.54 -8.91
C LYS A 73 12.00 14.23 -9.29
N LEU A 74 12.32 12.94 -9.26
CA LEU A 74 13.60 12.44 -9.74
C LEU A 74 13.40 11.14 -10.53
N PRO A 75 13.99 10.97 -11.72
CA PRO A 75 13.90 9.72 -12.48
C PRO A 75 14.36 8.50 -11.68
N ILE A 76 13.68 7.36 -11.89
CA ILE A 76 14.04 6.08 -11.32
C ILE A 76 14.28 5.05 -12.43
N THR A 77 15.33 4.23 -12.27
CA THR A 77 15.56 3.05 -13.10
C THR A 77 15.11 1.82 -12.33
N GLU A 78 14.11 1.11 -12.85
CA GLU A 78 13.57 -0.10 -12.23
C GLU A 78 13.98 -1.35 -12.99
N PRO A 79 14.44 -2.42 -12.31
CA PRO A 79 14.88 -3.66 -12.97
C PRO A 79 13.73 -4.39 -13.69
N TYR A 80 12.48 -4.10 -13.37
CA TYR A 80 11.31 -4.68 -14.04
C TYR A 80 11.12 -4.21 -15.48
N THR A 81 11.66 -3.07 -15.89
CA THR A 81 11.69 -2.64 -17.28
C THR A 81 12.44 -3.65 -18.14
N PHE A 82 13.53 -4.22 -17.63
CA PHE A 82 14.27 -5.29 -18.32
C PHE A 82 13.53 -6.63 -18.27
N ALA A 83 12.90 -6.98 -17.15
CA ALA A 83 12.16 -8.24 -17.02
C ALA A 83 10.91 -8.31 -17.94
N ARG A 84 10.29 -7.20 -18.29
CA ARG A 84 9.17 -7.15 -19.26
C ARG A 84 9.57 -7.54 -20.68
N PHE A 85 10.81 -7.30 -21.08
CA PHE A 85 11.34 -7.76 -22.39
C PHE A 85 11.44 -9.29 -22.48
N PHE A 86 11.62 -9.97 -21.34
CA PHE A 86 11.81 -11.42 -21.29
C PHE A 86 10.56 -12.22 -20.87
N SER A 87 9.50 -11.57 -20.38
CA SER A 87 8.29 -12.25 -19.91
C SER A 87 7.04 -11.64 -20.49
N LYS A 88 6.54 -12.21 -21.58
CA LYS A 88 5.24 -11.84 -22.18
C LYS A 88 4.13 -11.88 -21.13
N GLY A 89 3.75 -10.73 -20.57
CA GLY A 89 2.51 -10.51 -19.84
C GLY A 89 2.40 -11.02 -18.38
N LYS A 90 3.31 -11.86 -17.88
CA LYS A 90 3.20 -12.49 -16.53
C LYS A 90 3.81 -11.68 -15.36
N THR A 91 4.53 -10.62 -15.65
CA THR A 91 5.23 -9.78 -14.65
C THR A 91 4.30 -8.87 -13.83
N ASN A 92 3.10 -8.60 -14.28
CA ASN A 92 2.15 -7.71 -13.59
C ASN A 92 1.68 -8.25 -12.24
N THR A 93 1.64 -9.57 -12.05
CA THR A 93 1.23 -10.21 -10.79
C THR A 93 2.32 -10.11 -9.73
N ILE A 94 3.58 -10.23 -10.13
CA ILE A 94 4.74 -10.15 -9.24
C ILE A 94 4.98 -8.71 -8.76
N SER A 95 4.74 -7.70 -9.62
CA SER A 95 4.88 -6.29 -9.27
C SER A 95 3.82 -5.81 -8.27
N ARG A 96 2.66 -6.47 -8.22
CA ARG A 96 1.57 -6.19 -7.26
C ARG A 96 1.80 -6.79 -5.86
N GLY A 97 2.89 -7.56 -5.65
CA GLY A 97 3.11 -8.29 -4.39
C GLY A 97 2.15 -9.48 -4.19
N ILE A 98 1.31 -9.77 -5.19
CA ILE A 98 0.37 -10.89 -5.16
C ILE A 98 1.06 -12.07 -5.82
N ILE A 99 1.62 -12.96 -5.03
CA ILE A 99 2.20 -14.23 -5.51
C ILE A 99 1.07 -15.25 -5.52
N ASN A 100 0.81 -15.83 -6.68
CA ASN A 100 -0.24 -16.83 -6.85
C ASN A 100 0.17 -18.12 -6.10
N GLU A 101 -0.48 -18.41 -4.97
CA GLU A 101 -0.10 -19.51 -4.08
C GLU A 101 -0.44 -20.89 -4.66
N ASN A 102 -1.37 -21.00 -5.61
CA ASN A 102 -1.93 -22.26 -6.07
C ASN A 102 -1.48 -22.73 -7.46
N LYS A 103 -0.75 -21.91 -8.25
CA LYS A 103 -0.14 -22.40 -9.50
C LYS A 103 1.25 -22.95 -9.22
N LYS A 104 1.54 -24.17 -9.69
CA LYS A 104 2.94 -24.67 -9.75
C LYS A 104 3.79 -23.61 -10.44
N GLN A 105 4.56 -22.86 -9.66
CA GLN A 105 5.46 -21.84 -10.17
C GLN A 105 6.43 -22.47 -11.16
N SER A 106 6.57 -21.88 -12.35
CA SER A 106 7.57 -22.31 -13.31
C SER A 106 8.98 -22.14 -12.73
N LEU A 107 9.95 -22.87 -13.26
CA LEU A 107 11.36 -22.71 -12.84
C LEU A 107 11.85 -21.27 -13.02
N ILE A 108 11.40 -20.60 -14.08
CA ILE A 108 11.73 -19.19 -14.35
C ILE A 108 11.14 -18.27 -13.28
N GLU A 109 9.87 -18.47 -12.88
CA GLU A 109 9.25 -17.69 -11.81
C GLU A 109 9.98 -17.88 -10.47
N LYS A 110 10.39 -19.10 -10.16
CA LYS A 110 11.20 -19.41 -8.96
C LYS A 110 12.56 -18.72 -8.98
N LEU A 111 13.22 -18.69 -10.14
CA LEU A 111 14.50 -18.01 -10.34
C LEU A 111 14.34 -16.49 -10.21
N LEU A 112 13.31 -15.90 -10.82
CA LEU A 112 13.03 -14.48 -10.72
C LEU A 112 12.72 -14.04 -9.28
N LEU A 113 11.97 -14.83 -8.51
CA LEU A 113 11.72 -14.59 -7.09
C LEU A 113 12.99 -14.68 -6.25
N PHE A 114 13.86 -15.67 -6.55
CA PHE A 114 15.15 -15.82 -5.90
C PHE A 114 16.05 -14.61 -6.18
N ILE A 115 16.17 -14.18 -7.44
CA ILE A 115 16.95 -13.00 -7.83
C ILE A 115 16.40 -11.76 -7.14
N ARG A 116 15.06 -11.55 -7.17
CA ARG A 116 14.42 -10.41 -6.53
C ARG A 116 14.72 -10.34 -5.03
N GLY A 117 14.64 -11.47 -4.33
CA GLY A 117 14.81 -11.50 -2.88
C GLY A 117 16.25 -11.36 -2.42
N ASN A 118 17.22 -11.86 -3.22
CA ASN A 118 18.61 -11.97 -2.78
C ASN A 118 19.54 -10.91 -3.35
N PHE A 119 19.23 -10.34 -4.51
CA PHE A 119 20.08 -9.32 -5.15
C PHE A 119 19.51 -7.90 -5.03
N PHE A 120 18.20 -7.77 -4.87
CA PHE A 120 17.54 -6.46 -4.70
C PHE A 120 17.04 -6.28 -3.26
N ILE A 121 17.94 -5.98 -2.34
CA ILE A 121 17.67 -5.81 -0.92
C ILE A 121 17.70 -4.31 -0.55
N PRO A 122 16.59 -3.77 -0.01
CA PRO A 122 15.38 -4.43 0.54
C PRO A 122 14.32 -4.76 -0.49
N ASP A 123 14.33 -4.11 -1.64
CA ASP A 123 13.36 -4.28 -2.72
C ASP A 123 13.94 -3.77 -4.05
N ALA A 124 13.18 -3.91 -5.13
CA ALA A 124 13.61 -3.58 -6.49
C ALA A 124 13.93 -2.09 -6.71
N ARG A 125 13.62 -1.21 -5.75
CA ARG A 125 13.88 0.23 -5.83
C ARG A 125 15.21 0.62 -5.15
N VAL A 126 15.97 -0.34 -4.68
CA VAL A 126 17.27 -0.11 -4.02
C VAL A 126 18.24 0.70 -4.88
N GLY A 127 18.19 0.55 -6.19
CA GLY A 127 19.00 1.36 -7.15
C GLY A 127 18.72 2.86 -7.08
N TRP A 128 17.52 3.26 -6.62
CA TRP A 128 17.17 4.68 -6.48
C TRP A 128 17.72 5.33 -5.21
N VAL A 129 18.16 4.54 -4.23
CA VAL A 129 18.63 5.05 -2.93
C VAL A 129 19.81 6.03 -3.09
N LYS A 130 20.83 5.65 -3.85
CA LYS A 130 22.03 6.50 -4.03
C LYS A 130 21.73 7.79 -4.79
N PRO A 131 21.12 7.78 -5.99
CA PRO A 131 20.83 9.01 -6.74
C PRO A 131 19.85 9.92 -5.98
N ALA A 132 18.80 9.37 -5.35
CA ALA A 132 17.86 10.16 -4.56
C ALA A 132 18.53 10.78 -3.32
N THR A 133 19.40 10.06 -2.63
CA THR A 133 20.17 10.62 -1.51
C THR A 133 21.04 11.78 -1.97
N SER A 134 21.79 11.61 -3.07
CA SER A 134 22.67 12.66 -3.60
C SER A 134 21.89 13.93 -3.96
N PHE A 135 20.82 13.80 -4.72
CA PHE A 135 19.94 14.90 -5.10
C PHE A 135 19.36 15.64 -3.87
N LEU A 136 18.84 14.88 -2.91
CA LEU A 136 18.17 15.43 -1.74
C LEU A 136 19.12 16.10 -0.74
N LEU A 137 20.40 15.78 -0.72
CA LEU A 137 21.38 16.48 0.12
C LEU A 137 21.43 17.98 -0.19
N ASP A 138 21.53 18.32 -1.47
CA ASP A 138 21.59 19.72 -1.89
C ASP A 138 20.22 20.39 -1.81
N TYR A 139 19.16 19.67 -2.21
CA TYR A 139 17.79 20.18 -2.11
C TYR A 139 17.41 20.57 -0.67
N ILE A 140 17.69 19.71 0.30
CA ILE A 140 17.38 19.92 1.72
C ILE A 140 18.13 21.13 2.29
N LYS A 141 19.43 21.28 1.98
CA LYS A 141 20.23 22.40 2.41
C LYS A 141 19.73 23.72 1.82
N ASN A 142 19.51 23.76 0.51
CA ASN A 142 19.06 24.95 -0.21
C ASN A 142 17.66 25.43 0.22
N ASN A 143 16.81 24.52 0.72
CA ASN A 143 15.46 24.83 1.16
C ASN A 143 15.29 24.93 2.68
N ASN A 144 16.37 24.81 3.46
CA ASN A 144 16.35 24.85 4.92
C ASN A 144 15.35 23.85 5.54
N ILE A 145 15.39 22.61 5.08
CA ILE A 145 14.51 21.54 5.56
C ILE A 145 15.17 20.82 6.73
N GLU A 146 14.51 20.81 7.89
CA GLU A 146 15.02 20.17 9.10
C GLU A 146 14.37 18.83 9.41
N THR A 147 13.21 18.56 8.79
CA THR A 147 12.40 17.37 9.10
C THR A 147 12.04 16.64 7.82
N ILE A 148 12.30 15.33 7.82
CA ILE A 148 11.91 14.44 6.74
C ILE A 148 11.00 13.31 7.26
N ILE A 149 10.12 12.85 6.40
CA ILE A 149 9.29 11.66 6.61
C ILE A 149 9.52 10.70 5.45
N THR A 150 9.76 9.43 5.75
CA THR A 150 9.82 8.37 4.73
C THR A 150 8.68 7.40 4.93
N THR A 151 7.98 7.01 3.87
CA THR A 151 6.87 6.04 3.97
C THR A 151 7.08 4.82 3.08
N GLY A 152 7.05 3.66 3.67
CA GLY A 152 7.26 2.35 3.04
C GLY A 152 6.11 1.37 3.31
N PRO A 153 5.95 0.30 2.50
CA PRO A 153 6.81 -0.08 1.38
C PRO A 153 6.71 0.84 0.16
N PRO A 154 7.71 0.86 -0.74
CA PRO A 154 8.95 0.08 -0.71
C PRO A 154 9.91 0.55 0.39
N HIS A 155 10.60 -0.41 1.04
CA HIS A 155 11.45 -0.09 2.21
C HIS A 155 12.79 0.57 1.83
N SER A 156 13.19 0.52 0.55
CA SER A 156 14.33 1.30 0.02
C SER A 156 14.18 2.81 0.27
N ILE A 157 12.95 3.33 0.37
CA ILE A 157 12.70 4.74 0.74
C ILE A 157 13.27 5.06 2.14
N HIS A 158 13.15 4.12 3.08
CA HIS A 158 13.72 4.31 4.42
C HIS A 158 15.25 4.36 4.41
N LEU A 159 15.91 3.69 3.45
CA LEU A 159 17.37 3.78 3.29
C LEU A 159 17.80 5.17 2.80
N ILE A 160 16.99 5.85 1.98
CA ILE A 160 17.22 7.26 1.63
C ILE A 160 17.16 8.11 2.91
N GLY A 161 16.11 7.94 3.72
CA GLY A 161 15.98 8.65 5.00
C GLY A 161 17.13 8.38 5.97
N LEU A 162 17.58 7.13 6.07
CA LEU A 162 18.72 6.73 6.89
C LEU A 162 19.99 7.47 6.46
N ASN A 163 20.29 7.48 5.15
CA ASN A 163 21.48 8.15 4.60
C ASN A 163 21.44 9.68 4.82
N LEU A 164 20.27 10.30 4.59
CA LEU A 164 20.08 11.74 4.82
C LEU A 164 20.24 12.08 6.30
N LYS A 165 19.65 11.29 7.20
CA LYS A 165 19.80 11.45 8.65
C LYS A 165 21.25 11.37 9.08
N GLN A 166 22.01 10.41 8.57
CA GLN A 166 23.42 10.23 8.91
C GLN A 166 24.29 11.40 8.43
N LYS A 167 23.99 11.96 7.26
CA LYS A 167 24.81 13.04 6.65
C LYS A 167 24.44 14.45 7.14
N LEU A 168 23.16 14.68 7.48
CA LEU A 168 22.65 16.03 7.79
C LEU A 168 22.12 16.19 9.23
N GLY A 169 22.03 15.12 10.01
CA GLY A 169 21.52 15.19 11.38
C GLY A 169 20.02 15.49 11.52
N LEU A 170 19.24 15.46 10.43
CA LEU A 170 17.82 15.83 10.34
C LEU A 170 16.94 15.11 11.36
N LYS A 171 15.79 15.70 11.70
CA LYS A 171 14.69 14.97 12.34
C LYS A 171 14.02 14.05 11.31
N TRP A 172 14.06 12.75 11.55
CA TRP A 172 13.54 11.76 10.62
C TRP A 172 12.44 10.91 11.26
N LEU A 173 11.26 10.87 10.60
CA LEU A 173 10.15 10.01 10.94
C LEU A 173 10.04 8.90 9.88
N ALA A 174 10.00 7.65 10.32
CA ALA A 174 9.85 6.49 9.44
C ALA A 174 8.43 5.91 9.58
N ASP A 175 7.61 6.04 8.54
CA ASP A 175 6.24 5.53 8.48
C ASP A 175 6.21 4.15 7.81
N PHE A 176 5.96 3.13 8.59
CA PHE A 176 5.81 1.74 8.16
C PHE A 176 4.33 1.40 8.03
N ARG A 177 3.82 1.40 6.80
CA ARG A 177 2.44 0.96 6.51
C ARG A 177 2.28 -0.54 6.66
N ASP A 178 3.37 -1.27 6.40
CA ASP A 178 3.50 -2.72 6.59
C ASP A 178 4.85 -3.03 7.28
N PRO A 179 4.93 -4.11 8.07
CA PRO A 179 6.22 -4.55 8.62
C PRO A 179 7.16 -4.99 7.48
N TRP A 180 8.48 -4.92 7.73
CA TRP A 180 9.46 -5.23 6.67
C TRP A 180 9.77 -6.73 6.60
N THR A 181 10.36 -7.30 7.66
CA THR A 181 10.84 -8.70 7.61
C THR A 181 9.79 -9.72 8.04
N THR A 182 8.75 -9.32 8.75
CA THR A 182 7.67 -10.19 9.25
C THR A 182 6.46 -10.26 8.32
N ILE A 183 6.43 -9.44 7.26
CA ILE A 183 5.32 -9.48 6.28
C ILE A 183 5.23 -10.83 5.56
N GLY A 184 4.01 -11.32 5.39
CA GLY A 184 3.74 -12.68 4.92
C GLY A 184 4.41 -13.09 3.60
N TYR A 185 4.51 -12.16 2.63
CA TYR A 185 5.15 -12.46 1.35
C TYR A 185 6.69 -12.58 1.42
N HIS A 186 7.32 -12.08 2.49
CA HIS A 186 8.77 -12.15 2.65
C HIS A 186 9.27 -13.60 2.70
N LYS A 187 8.48 -14.51 3.28
CA LYS A 187 8.75 -15.96 3.31
C LYS A 187 8.77 -16.60 1.90
N GLN A 188 8.07 -15.99 0.94
CA GLN A 188 7.96 -16.51 -0.42
C GLN A 188 9.14 -16.12 -1.32
N LEU A 189 9.99 -15.18 -0.89
CA LEU A 189 11.13 -14.68 -1.66
C LEU A 189 12.31 -15.66 -1.72
N LYS A 190 12.24 -16.81 -1.05
CA LYS A 190 13.32 -17.86 -1.02
C LYS A 190 14.69 -17.28 -0.68
N LEU A 191 14.75 -16.48 0.38
CA LEU A 191 15.96 -15.80 0.80
C LEU A 191 17.02 -16.78 1.31
N THR A 192 18.28 -16.55 0.95
CA THR A 192 19.42 -17.18 1.60
C THR A 192 19.55 -16.67 3.05
N LYS A 193 20.28 -17.40 3.90
CA LYS A 193 20.56 -16.97 5.28
C LYS A 193 21.22 -15.58 5.31
N THR A 194 22.18 -15.33 4.43
CA THR A 194 22.88 -14.04 4.30
C THR A 194 21.91 -12.92 3.93
N SER A 195 21.03 -13.14 2.96
CA SER A 195 20.04 -12.15 2.55
C SER A 195 19.02 -11.86 3.67
N GLN A 196 18.58 -12.88 4.40
CA GLN A 196 17.72 -12.71 5.58
C GLN A 196 18.39 -11.84 6.66
N GLN A 197 19.66 -12.13 6.96
CA GLN A 197 20.44 -11.34 7.92
C GLN A 197 20.60 -9.89 7.46
N LYS A 198 20.85 -9.66 6.16
CA LYS A 198 20.96 -8.33 5.59
C LYS A 198 19.65 -7.55 5.70
N HIS A 199 18.49 -8.16 5.39
CA HIS A 199 17.19 -7.54 5.60
C HIS A 199 16.96 -7.14 7.05
N LYS A 200 17.20 -8.06 8.01
CA LYS A 200 17.05 -7.78 9.44
C LYS A 200 18.00 -6.68 9.94
N ALA A 201 19.25 -6.68 9.46
CA ALA A 201 20.22 -5.65 9.81
C ALA A 201 19.79 -4.26 9.32
N LEU A 202 19.28 -4.15 8.08
CA LEU A 202 18.79 -2.91 7.52
C LEU A 202 17.53 -2.42 8.24
N GLU A 203 16.56 -3.30 8.50
CA GLU A 203 15.36 -2.98 9.29
C GLU A 203 15.75 -2.45 10.68
N LYS A 204 16.65 -3.14 11.39
CA LYS A 204 17.15 -2.71 12.69
C LYS A 204 17.83 -1.34 12.61
N GLN A 205 18.66 -1.08 11.59
CA GLN A 205 19.30 0.23 11.41
C GLN A 205 18.24 1.34 11.24
N VAL A 206 17.23 1.14 10.40
CA VAL A 206 16.15 2.10 10.20
C VAL A 206 15.41 2.35 11.53
N LEU A 207 14.97 1.30 12.20
CA LEU A 207 14.21 1.39 13.45
C LEU A 207 14.99 2.02 14.61
N THR A 208 16.32 1.85 14.66
CA THR A 208 17.17 2.41 15.74
C THR A 208 17.67 3.81 15.44
N LYS A 209 17.75 4.23 14.16
CA LYS A 209 18.28 5.55 13.77
C LYS A 209 17.20 6.59 13.49
N ALA A 210 15.96 6.19 13.20
CA ALA A 210 14.82 7.11 13.11
C ALA A 210 14.59 7.81 14.46
N ASN A 211 14.15 9.07 14.42
CA ASN A 211 13.76 9.80 15.63
C ASN A 211 12.39 9.33 16.14
N GLN A 212 11.49 9.03 15.23
CA GLN A 212 10.13 8.57 15.48
C GLN A 212 9.76 7.51 14.45
N ILE A 213 9.07 6.48 14.90
CA ILE A 213 8.50 5.44 14.05
C ILE A 213 6.99 5.58 14.07
N ILE A 214 6.37 5.45 12.90
CA ILE A 214 4.92 5.42 12.74
C ILE A 214 4.57 4.05 12.17
N VAL A 215 3.53 3.42 12.71
CA VAL A 215 3.00 2.13 12.24
C VAL A 215 1.47 2.20 12.13
N THR A 216 0.89 1.31 11.34
CA THR A 216 -0.57 1.29 11.11
C THR A 216 -1.34 0.39 12.09
N SER A 217 -0.65 -0.42 12.89
CA SER A 217 -1.29 -1.34 13.83
C SER A 217 -0.51 -1.50 15.15
N SER A 218 -1.24 -1.85 16.21
CA SER A 218 -0.63 -2.19 17.50
C SER A 218 0.22 -3.45 17.46
N VAL A 219 -0.10 -4.41 16.59
CA VAL A 219 0.69 -5.62 16.36
C VAL A 219 2.07 -5.27 15.83
N THR A 220 2.15 -4.47 14.76
CA THR A 220 3.44 -4.01 14.22
C THR A 220 4.23 -3.19 15.23
N LYS A 221 3.54 -2.39 16.08
CA LYS A 221 4.20 -1.69 17.18
C LYS A 221 4.87 -2.68 18.16
N GLN A 222 4.16 -3.72 18.58
CA GLN A 222 4.70 -4.73 19.49
C GLN A 222 5.90 -5.47 18.88
N GLU A 223 5.83 -5.84 17.60
CA GLU A 223 6.95 -6.46 16.89
C GLU A 223 8.19 -5.55 16.86
N PHE A 224 8.02 -4.27 16.55
CA PHE A 224 9.12 -3.32 16.48
C PHE A 224 9.70 -2.95 17.84
N GLN A 225 8.91 -2.99 18.92
CA GLN A 225 9.38 -2.80 20.29
C GLN A 225 10.40 -3.88 20.72
N GLN A 226 10.40 -5.06 20.09
CA GLN A 226 11.43 -6.08 20.31
C GLN A 226 12.78 -5.72 19.67
N ILE A 227 12.80 -4.74 18.75
CA ILE A 227 13.99 -4.37 17.97
C ILE A 227 14.55 -3.02 18.42
N THR A 228 13.69 -2.10 18.89
CA THR A 228 14.09 -0.72 19.20
C THR A 228 13.34 -0.15 20.40
N HIS A 229 14.02 0.75 21.13
CA HIS A 229 13.41 1.58 22.20
C HIS A 229 12.98 2.96 21.70
N LYS A 230 13.06 3.23 20.40
CA LYS A 230 12.61 4.51 19.83
C LYS A 230 11.08 4.66 19.98
N PRO A 231 10.58 5.90 20.09
CA PRO A 231 9.13 6.14 20.15
C PRO A 231 8.41 5.58 18.93
N ILE A 232 7.34 4.80 19.15
CA ILE A 232 6.51 4.22 18.09
C ILE A 232 5.08 4.71 18.28
N ALA A 233 4.58 5.50 17.33
CA ALA A 233 3.18 5.92 17.28
C ALA A 233 2.36 4.98 16.38
N VAL A 234 1.17 4.61 16.83
CA VAL A 234 0.20 3.90 15.98
C VAL A 234 -0.72 4.95 15.37
N ILE A 235 -0.65 5.10 14.06
CA ILE A 235 -1.52 5.99 13.28
C ILE A 235 -2.14 5.14 12.16
N THR A 236 -3.39 4.76 12.32
CA THR A 236 -4.14 3.95 11.35
C THR A 236 -4.41 4.72 10.07
N ASN A 237 -4.86 4.03 9.03
CA ASN A 237 -5.49 4.71 7.90
C ASN A 237 -6.82 5.29 8.37
N GLY A 238 -7.14 6.48 7.87
CA GLY A 238 -8.41 7.15 8.09
C GLY A 238 -9.31 7.07 6.87
N TYR A 239 -10.46 7.70 6.98
CA TYR A 239 -11.40 7.95 5.88
C TYR A 239 -11.75 9.43 5.86
N ASP A 240 -12.24 9.89 4.73
CA ASP A 240 -12.66 11.28 4.52
C ASP A 240 -14.13 11.34 4.10
N ASN A 241 -14.86 12.36 4.55
CA ASN A 241 -16.30 12.52 4.28
C ASN A 241 -16.61 13.10 2.89
N GLU A 242 -15.72 12.97 1.93
CA GLU A 242 -15.77 13.67 0.64
C GLU A 242 -16.93 13.29 -0.28
N THR A 243 -17.76 12.30 0.04
CA THR A 243 -18.88 11.92 -0.82
C THR A 243 -20.24 12.16 -0.14
N SER A 244 -20.74 13.37 -0.29
CA SER A 244 -22.14 13.73 0.02
C SER A 244 -23.13 13.24 -1.04
N GLN A 245 -22.68 12.53 -2.08
CA GLN A 245 -23.57 12.05 -3.14
C GLN A 245 -24.56 11.01 -2.59
N VAL A 246 -25.83 11.29 -2.82
CA VAL A 246 -26.91 10.33 -2.60
C VAL A 246 -26.74 9.21 -3.63
N VAL A 247 -26.70 7.97 -3.15
CA VAL A 247 -26.59 6.79 -4.01
C VAL A 247 -27.84 5.96 -3.81
N THR A 248 -28.48 5.56 -4.90
CA THR A 248 -29.62 4.64 -4.86
C THR A 248 -29.14 3.27 -4.43
N MET A 249 -29.81 2.68 -3.44
CA MET A 249 -29.54 1.30 -2.99
C MET A 249 -29.83 0.29 -4.09
N ASP A 250 -29.11 -0.82 -4.09
CA ASP A 250 -29.43 -1.94 -4.97
C ASP A 250 -30.85 -2.44 -4.69
N SER A 251 -31.57 -2.81 -5.74
CA SER A 251 -32.92 -3.40 -5.61
C SER A 251 -32.88 -4.83 -5.05
N LYS A 252 -31.78 -5.53 -5.19
CA LYS A 252 -31.52 -6.86 -4.67
C LYS A 252 -30.79 -6.82 -3.32
N PHE A 253 -30.94 -7.86 -2.53
CA PHE A 253 -30.08 -8.07 -1.37
C PHE A 253 -28.66 -8.38 -1.83
N SER A 254 -27.81 -7.38 -1.84
CA SER A 254 -26.47 -7.45 -2.38
C SER A 254 -25.39 -7.43 -1.28
N LEU A 255 -24.53 -8.44 -1.28
CA LEU A 255 -23.30 -8.45 -0.49
C LEU A 255 -22.12 -8.07 -1.40
N ALA A 256 -21.16 -7.30 -0.88
CA ALA A 256 -19.95 -6.96 -1.63
C ALA A 256 -18.68 -7.19 -0.84
N HIS A 257 -17.67 -7.77 -1.47
CA HIS A 257 -16.28 -7.63 -1.06
C HIS A 257 -15.58 -6.62 -1.96
N ILE A 258 -14.97 -5.58 -1.35
CA ILE A 258 -14.31 -4.50 -2.08
C ILE A 258 -12.84 -4.45 -1.68
N GLY A 259 -11.96 -4.76 -2.62
CA GLY A 259 -10.51 -4.81 -2.42
C GLY A 259 -9.86 -6.09 -2.93
N SER A 260 -8.69 -6.43 -2.36
CA SER A 260 -7.96 -7.66 -2.71
C SER A 260 -8.44 -8.82 -1.85
N PHE A 261 -9.09 -9.80 -2.47
CA PHE A 261 -9.61 -11.00 -1.81
C PHE A 261 -8.63 -12.16 -2.00
N LEU A 262 -7.67 -12.26 -1.08
CA LEU A 262 -6.57 -13.23 -1.14
C LEU A 262 -6.98 -14.60 -0.59
N ALA A 263 -6.31 -15.68 -1.05
CA ALA A 263 -6.61 -17.06 -0.68
C ALA A 263 -6.67 -17.31 0.84
N LYS A 264 -5.75 -16.71 1.61
CA LYS A 264 -5.72 -16.83 3.08
C LYS A 264 -6.89 -16.16 3.81
N ARG A 265 -7.70 -15.41 3.08
CA ARG A 265 -8.89 -14.72 3.60
C ARG A 265 -10.19 -15.38 3.12
N ASN A 266 -10.13 -16.65 2.70
CA ASN A 266 -11.29 -17.36 2.20
C ASN A 266 -12.28 -17.68 3.35
N PRO A 267 -13.48 -17.08 3.38
CA PRO A 267 -14.45 -17.30 4.45
C PRO A 267 -15.36 -18.49 4.10
N GLU A 268 -14.85 -19.71 4.12
CA GLU A 268 -15.61 -20.92 3.74
C GLU A 268 -16.92 -21.08 4.50
N ILE A 269 -16.96 -20.66 5.78
CA ILE A 269 -18.18 -20.70 6.60
C ILE A 269 -19.26 -19.79 6.00
N LEU A 270 -18.88 -18.62 5.48
CA LEU A 270 -19.83 -17.72 4.82
C LEU A 270 -20.40 -18.36 3.55
N TRP A 271 -19.54 -18.99 2.74
CA TRP A 271 -20.00 -19.65 1.52
C TRP A 271 -20.99 -20.79 1.82
N LYS A 272 -20.70 -21.56 2.87
CA LYS A 272 -21.59 -22.62 3.34
C LYS A 272 -22.94 -22.03 3.77
N ALA A 273 -22.97 -21.03 4.63
CA ALA A 273 -24.20 -20.41 5.13
C ALA A 273 -25.05 -19.80 3.99
N LEU A 274 -24.41 -19.10 3.03
CA LEU A 274 -25.11 -18.55 1.86
C LEU A 274 -25.71 -19.66 0.98
N SER A 275 -25.00 -20.79 0.82
CA SER A 275 -25.50 -21.95 0.06
C SER A 275 -26.70 -22.60 0.73
N GLU A 276 -26.71 -22.67 2.07
CA GLU A 276 -27.83 -23.19 2.84
C GLU A 276 -29.05 -22.27 2.72
N LEU A 277 -28.87 -20.96 2.91
CA LEU A 277 -29.96 -19.98 2.76
C LEU A 277 -30.62 -20.02 1.37
N ILE A 278 -29.81 -20.13 0.31
CA ILE A 278 -30.34 -20.24 -1.06
C ILE A 278 -31.15 -21.50 -1.28
N LYS A 279 -30.86 -22.58 -0.55
CA LYS A 279 -31.64 -23.84 -0.65
C LYS A 279 -32.94 -23.80 0.16
N GLU A 280 -32.93 -23.09 1.28
CA GLU A 280 -34.02 -23.08 2.26
C GLU A 280 -35.03 -21.95 2.02
N ASN A 281 -34.65 -20.90 1.26
CA ASN A 281 -35.47 -19.71 1.07
C ASN A 281 -35.45 -19.24 -0.40
N ASP A 282 -36.56 -19.43 -1.10
CA ASP A 282 -36.72 -19.07 -2.51
C ASP A 282 -36.72 -17.55 -2.73
N ASP A 283 -37.19 -16.75 -1.80
CA ASP A 283 -37.15 -15.29 -1.87
C ASP A 283 -35.69 -14.84 -1.82
N PHE A 284 -34.90 -15.36 -0.85
CA PHE A 284 -33.47 -15.08 -0.77
C PHE A 284 -32.72 -15.52 -2.04
N LYS A 285 -33.05 -16.70 -2.56
CA LYS A 285 -32.46 -17.23 -3.80
C LYS A 285 -32.69 -16.32 -5.00
N THR A 286 -33.85 -15.70 -5.11
CA THR A 286 -34.20 -14.80 -6.21
C THR A 286 -33.59 -13.44 -6.06
N ASP A 287 -33.48 -12.96 -4.83
CA ASP A 287 -33.03 -11.59 -4.51
C ASP A 287 -31.51 -11.46 -4.27
N PHE A 288 -30.82 -12.55 -3.93
CA PHE A 288 -29.41 -12.52 -3.54
C PHE A 288 -28.45 -12.21 -4.70
N GLN A 289 -27.47 -11.35 -4.43
CA GLN A 289 -26.31 -11.08 -5.31
C GLN A 289 -25.02 -10.91 -4.51
N LEU A 290 -23.93 -11.55 -4.94
CA LEU A 290 -22.58 -11.39 -4.39
C LEU A 290 -21.70 -10.61 -5.35
N ASN A 291 -21.27 -9.41 -4.96
CA ASN A 291 -20.42 -8.55 -5.77
C ASN A 291 -18.96 -8.70 -5.32
N LEU A 292 -18.06 -9.02 -6.24
CA LEU A 292 -16.64 -9.12 -6.04
C LEU A 292 -15.92 -7.98 -6.77
N VAL A 293 -15.54 -6.95 -6.03
CA VAL A 293 -14.91 -5.74 -6.54
C VAL A 293 -13.42 -5.76 -6.24
N GLY A 294 -12.59 -5.70 -7.27
CA GLY A 294 -11.14 -5.76 -7.15
C GLY A 294 -10.56 -7.11 -7.54
N PHE A 295 -9.37 -7.41 -6.99
CA PHE A 295 -8.70 -8.69 -7.26
C PHE A 295 -9.26 -9.81 -6.39
N VAL A 296 -9.59 -10.94 -7.00
CA VAL A 296 -10.06 -12.15 -6.29
C VAL A 296 -9.18 -13.34 -6.67
N SER A 297 -8.65 -14.03 -5.65
CA SER A 297 -7.83 -15.22 -5.89
C SER A 297 -8.66 -16.39 -6.44
N GLU A 298 -8.02 -17.23 -7.25
CA GLU A 298 -8.66 -18.41 -7.86
C GLU A 298 -9.23 -19.36 -6.81
N ASN A 299 -8.54 -19.53 -5.69
CA ASN A 299 -8.99 -20.38 -4.58
C ASN A 299 -10.36 -19.94 -4.00
N ILE A 300 -10.62 -18.64 -3.92
CA ILE A 300 -11.93 -18.13 -3.48
C ILE A 300 -13.00 -18.46 -4.52
N LEU A 301 -12.70 -18.29 -5.80
CA LEU A 301 -13.64 -18.63 -6.88
C LEU A 301 -13.94 -20.12 -6.93
N GLU A 302 -12.94 -20.97 -6.68
CA GLU A 302 -13.12 -22.42 -6.54
C GLU A 302 -14.04 -22.78 -5.36
N SER A 303 -13.85 -22.13 -4.20
CA SER A 303 -14.73 -22.31 -3.05
C SER A 303 -16.16 -21.86 -3.34
N ILE A 304 -16.36 -20.69 -3.94
CA ILE A 304 -17.67 -20.19 -4.36
C ILE A 304 -18.36 -21.18 -5.31
N LYS A 305 -17.60 -21.76 -6.26
CA LYS A 305 -18.11 -22.80 -7.17
C LYS A 305 -18.48 -24.08 -6.43
N LYS A 306 -17.62 -24.53 -5.49
CA LYS A 306 -17.86 -25.72 -4.64
C LYS A 306 -19.18 -25.63 -3.88
N TYR A 307 -19.55 -24.43 -3.41
CA TYR A 307 -20.79 -24.17 -2.69
C TYR A 307 -21.97 -23.77 -3.61
N ASN A 308 -21.85 -23.94 -4.93
CA ASN A 308 -22.90 -23.63 -5.93
C ASN A 308 -23.35 -22.16 -5.95
N LEU A 309 -22.48 -21.23 -5.56
CA LEU A 309 -22.80 -19.80 -5.49
C LEU A 309 -22.43 -19.03 -6.76
N ILE A 310 -21.80 -19.66 -7.76
CA ILE A 310 -21.21 -18.99 -8.93
C ILE A 310 -22.21 -18.18 -9.74
N ASN A 311 -23.46 -18.63 -9.84
CA ASN A 311 -24.54 -17.98 -10.58
C ASN A 311 -25.04 -16.69 -9.92
N TYR A 312 -24.71 -16.47 -8.64
CA TYR A 312 -25.05 -15.27 -7.88
C TYR A 312 -23.92 -14.25 -7.85
N VAL A 313 -22.77 -14.56 -8.45
CA VAL A 313 -21.57 -13.74 -8.38
C VAL A 313 -21.49 -12.77 -9.55
N ASN A 314 -21.37 -11.49 -9.23
CA ASN A 314 -20.97 -10.44 -10.15
C ASN A 314 -19.49 -10.06 -9.92
N LYS A 315 -18.63 -10.36 -10.90
CA LYS A 315 -17.18 -10.00 -10.88
C LYS A 315 -16.99 -8.64 -11.51
N VAL A 316 -16.89 -7.60 -10.70
CA VAL A 316 -16.75 -6.21 -11.18
C VAL A 316 -15.31 -5.89 -11.62
N GLY A 317 -14.31 -6.52 -10.98
CA GLY A 317 -12.91 -6.17 -11.21
C GLY A 317 -12.48 -4.89 -10.49
N TYR A 318 -11.36 -4.30 -10.93
CA TYR A 318 -10.85 -3.05 -10.33
C TYR A 318 -11.70 -1.85 -10.77
N ILE A 319 -12.08 -1.02 -9.80
CA ILE A 319 -12.74 0.27 -10.00
C ILE A 319 -11.95 1.38 -9.29
N SER A 320 -12.20 2.63 -9.64
CA SER A 320 -11.56 3.79 -9.00
C SER A 320 -11.98 3.92 -7.53
N HIS A 321 -11.20 4.69 -6.75
CA HIS A 321 -11.52 4.95 -5.35
C HIS A 321 -12.91 5.58 -5.19
N LEU A 322 -13.23 6.57 -6.01
CA LEU A 322 -14.52 7.25 -5.99
C LEU A 322 -15.69 6.30 -6.30
N GLU A 323 -15.53 5.43 -7.29
CA GLU A 323 -16.51 4.39 -7.62
C GLU A 323 -16.64 3.35 -6.50
N SER A 324 -15.54 3.00 -5.84
CA SER A 324 -15.58 2.06 -4.72
C SER A 324 -16.37 2.59 -3.54
N ILE A 325 -16.27 3.90 -3.24
CA ILE A 325 -17.08 4.54 -2.20
C ILE A 325 -18.57 4.55 -2.57
N LYS A 326 -18.90 4.88 -3.83
CA LYS A 326 -20.28 4.79 -4.33
C LYS A 326 -20.81 3.36 -4.23
N PHE A 327 -19.98 2.38 -4.60
CA PHE A 327 -20.34 0.98 -4.53
C PHE A 327 -20.61 0.51 -3.10
N GLN A 328 -19.81 0.95 -2.13
CA GLN A 328 -20.04 0.67 -0.70
C GLN A 328 -21.38 1.18 -0.20
N LYS A 329 -21.83 2.33 -0.68
CA LYS A 329 -23.07 2.98 -0.26
C LYS A 329 -24.33 2.32 -0.84
N LYS A 330 -24.22 1.64 -1.99
CA LYS A 330 -25.38 1.08 -2.68
C LYS A 330 -25.71 -0.36 -2.28
N VAL A 331 -24.74 -1.13 -1.77
CA VAL A 331 -24.94 -2.54 -1.41
C VAL A 331 -25.56 -2.70 -0.04
N SER A 332 -26.31 -3.80 0.16
CA SER A 332 -26.99 -4.13 1.41
C SER A 332 -26.00 -4.48 2.53
N GLY A 333 -24.84 -5.06 2.18
CA GLY A 333 -23.82 -5.42 3.16
C GLY A 333 -22.42 -5.53 2.57
N ILE A 334 -21.40 -5.35 3.43
CA ILE A 334 -19.99 -5.44 3.06
C ILE A 334 -19.34 -6.61 3.78
N VAL A 335 -18.72 -7.49 3.00
CA VAL A 335 -17.92 -8.61 3.53
C VAL A 335 -16.51 -8.11 3.88
N VAL A 336 -16.26 -7.93 5.16
CA VAL A 336 -14.94 -7.57 5.69
C VAL A 336 -14.31 -8.79 6.34
N ASN A 337 -13.24 -9.30 5.75
CA ASN A 337 -12.51 -10.43 6.31
C ASN A 337 -11.16 -9.96 6.87
N ARG A 338 -10.96 -10.17 8.18
CA ARG A 338 -9.70 -9.89 8.87
C ARG A 338 -8.88 -11.17 8.98
N ASN A 339 -7.57 -11.10 8.72
CA ASN A 339 -6.68 -12.17 9.16
C ASN A 339 -6.75 -12.25 10.68
N ARG A 340 -7.12 -13.41 11.23
CA ARG A 340 -6.75 -13.74 12.61
C ARG A 340 -5.24 -14.05 12.58
N PHE A 341 -4.45 -13.18 13.21
CA PHE A 341 -3.05 -13.43 13.48
C PHE A 341 -2.91 -14.40 14.63
#